data_ad322da55d1eaef9f2695691dcaa77a3
#
_entry.id   ad322da55d1eaef9f2695691dcaa77a3
#
_cell.length_a   1.000
_cell.length_b   1.000
_cell.length_c   1.000
_cell.angle_alpha   90.00
_cell.angle_beta   90.00
_cell.angle_gamma   90.00
#
_symmetry.space_group_name_H-M   'P 1'
#
loop_
_entity.id
_entity.type
_entity.pdbx_description
1 polymer ?
#
loop_
_entity_poly.entity_id
_entity_poly.type
_entity_poly.pdbx_seq_one_letter_code
_entity_poly.pdbx_strand_id
1 'polypeptide(L)'
;MADHTDLLKSLRQITQAIDLYSKHLLKETGLTSPQLLVLQAVSVRGREKPSEIARAVNLSQGTITSIVDRLARAGLVDRERNVHDKRVIEVVVTDEGRTRLADAPAALQQHFLKQFGALADWEKSLLVSSVQRIAGMMQADGLDAAPILEIGDLSPDEPKRPA
;
A
#
# COMPACT_ATOMS: atom_id res chain seq x y z
N MET A 1 -8.91 35.58 2.13
CA MET A 1 -8.74 34.98 3.47
C MET A 1 -9.06 33.50 3.28
N ALA A 2 -8.12 32.59 3.59
CA ALA A 2 -8.38 31.16 3.43
C ALA A 2 -9.46 30.73 4.44
N ASP A 3 -10.55 30.16 3.94
CA ASP A 3 -11.68 29.74 4.75
C ASP A 3 -11.55 28.20 5.03
N HIS A 4 -12.10 27.76 6.18
CA HIS A 4 -12.22 26.35 6.52
C HIS A 4 -12.93 25.55 5.42
N THR A 5 -13.81 26.18 4.67
CA THR A 5 -14.51 25.58 3.53
C THR A 5 -13.56 25.12 2.43
N ASP A 6 -12.55 25.91 2.09
CA ASP A 6 -11.54 25.56 1.08
C ASP A 6 -10.66 24.40 1.55
N LEU A 7 -10.30 24.39 2.83
CA LEU A 7 -9.57 23.28 3.44
C LEU A 7 -10.37 21.97 3.38
N LEU A 8 -11.63 21.99 3.82
CA LEU A 8 -12.50 20.82 3.80
C LEU A 8 -12.76 20.32 2.37
N LYS A 9 -12.88 21.25 1.39
CA LYS A 9 -13.00 20.89 -0.02
C LYS A 9 -11.75 20.15 -0.51
N SER A 10 -10.55 20.66 -0.19
CA SER A 10 -9.29 20.05 -0.57
C SER A 10 -9.11 18.65 0.05
N LEU A 11 -9.44 18.48 1.32
CA LEU A 11 -9.43 17.18 1.99
C LEU A 11 -10.37 16.20 1.31
N ARG A 12 -11.59 16.62 0.97
CA ARG A 12 -12.56 15.79 0.25
C ARG A 12 -12.04 15.40 -1.14
N GLN A 13 -11.41 16.31 -1.87
CA GLN A 13 -10.81 16.02 -3.17
C GLN A 13 -9.70 14.97 -3.06
N ILE A 14 -8.85 15.06 -2.03
CA ILE A 14 -7.79 14.07 -1.77
C ILE A 14 -8.40 12.70 -1.49
N THR A 15 -9.35 12.60 -0.56
CA THR A 15 -10.01 11.32 -0.22
C THR A 15 -10.74 10.72 -1.42
N GLN A 16 -11.42 11.52 -2.24
CA GLN A 16 -12.05 11.05 -3.46
C GLN A 16 -11.03 10.54 -4.49
N ALA A 17 -9.90 11.22 -4.66
CA ALA A 17 -8.86 10.77 -5.58
C ALA A 17 -8.29 9.41 -5.17
N ILE A 18 -8.06 9.20 -3.87
CA ILE A 18 -7.60 7.93 -3.32
C ILE A 18 -8.65 6.82 -3.54
N ASP A 19 -9.92 7.09 -3.24
CA ASP A 19 -11.01 6.12 -3.42
C ASP A 19 -11.21 5.72 -4.90
N LEU A 20 -11.20 6.69 -5.80
CA LEU A 20 -11.31 6.43 -7.25
C LEU A 20 -10.15 5.61 -7.77
N TYR A 21 -8.92 5.91 -7.32
CA TYR A 21 -7.75 5.12 -7.69
C TYR A 21 -7.86 3.67 -7.17
N SER A 22 -8.23 3.49 -5.91
CA SER A 22 -8.38 2.17 -5.30
C SER A 22 -9.42 1.32 -6.03
N LYS A 23 -10.57 1.91 -6.40
CA LYS A 23 -11.61 1.26 -7.20
C LYS A 23 -11.14 0.90 -8.60
N HIS A 24 -10.41 1.81 -9.26
CA HIS A 24 -9.85 1.57 -10.59
C HIS A 24 -8.83 0.43 -10.56
N LEU A 25 -7.88 0.46 -9.63
CA LEU A 25 -6.89 -0.59 -9.44
C LEU A 25 -7.55 -1.96 -9.23
N LEU A 26 -8.52 -2.04 -8.33
CA LEU A 26 -9.23 -3.28 -8.04
C LEU A 26 -9.97 -3.81 -9.28
N LYS A 27 -10.59 -2.93 -10.05
CA LYS A 27 -11.31 -3.29 -11.29
C LYS A 27 -10.37 -3.82 -12.37
N GLU A 28 -9.24 -3.18 -12.58
CA GLU A 28 -8.28 -3.53 -13.64
C GLU A 28 -7.42 -4.76 -13.29
N THR A 29 -7.03 -4.90 -12.03
CA THR A 29 -6.06 -5.92 -11.62
C THR A 29 -6.61 -6.97 -10.66
N GLY A 30 -7.73 -6.72 -10.02
CA GLY A 30 -8.23 -7.53 -8.91
C GLY A 30 -7.39 -7.39 -7.62
N LEU A 31 -6.50 -6.40 -7.56
CA LEU A 31 -5.59 -6.17 -6.42
C LEU A 31 -5.96 -4.89 -5.68
N THR A 32 -5.78 -4.92 -4.36
CA THR A 32 -5.74 -3.70 -3.54
C THR A 32 -4.36 -3.06 -3.60
N SER A 33 -4.25 -1.76 -3.23
CA SER A 33 -2.97 -1.05 -3.24
C SER A 33 -1.91 -1.72 -2.34
N PRO A 34 -2.22 -2.23 -1.13
CA PRO A 34 -1.25 -2.98 -0.33
C PRO A 34 -0.78 -4.28 -1.01
N GLN A 35 -1.68 -5.00 -1.67
CA GLN A 35 -1.32 -6.21 -2.42
C GLN A 35 -0.39 -5.88 -3.59
N LEU A 36 -0.69 -4.82 -4.34
CA LEU A 36 0.16 -4.34 -5.42
C LEU A 36 1.56 -3.96 -4.90
N LEU A 37 1.62 -3.21 -3.79
CA LEU A 37 2.90 -2.78 -3.19
C LEU A 37 3.76 -3.97 -2.76
N VAL A 38 3.17 -4.97 -2.11
CA VAL A 38 3.87 -6.20 -1.70
C VAL A 38 4.36 -6.96 -2.94
N LEU A 39 3.52 -7.12 -3.96
CA LEU A 39 3.87 -7.80 -5.19
C LEU A 39 5.01 -7.09 -5.93
N GLN A 40 5.00 -5.75 -5.98
CA GLN A 40 6.09 -4.93 -6.53
C GLN A 40 7.40 -5.11 -5.75
N ALA A 41 7.34 -5.07 -4.41
CA ALA A 41 8.52 -5.22 -3.56
C ALA A 41 9.20 -6.59 -3.77
N VAL A 42 8.43 -7.66 -3.87
CA VAL A 42 8.95 -9.01 -4.14
C VAL A 42 9.50 -9.10 -5.59
N SER A 43 8.80 -8.51 -6.56
CA SER A 43 9.23 -8.53 -7.96
C SER A 43 10.60 -7.88 -8.18
N VAL A 44 10.86 -6.75 -7.53
CA VAL A 44 12.15 -6.03 -7.66
C VAL A 44 13.32 -6.83 -7.07
N ARG A 45 13.07 -7.56 -5.99
CA ARG A 45 14.12 -8.27 -5.22
C ARG A 45 14.26 -9.73 -5.61
N GLY A 46 13.27 -10.28 -6.30
CA GLY A 46 13.24 -11.64 -6.81
C GLY A 46 12.75 -12.67 -5.78
N ARG A 47 13.43 -12.80 -4.64
CA ARG A 47 13.10 -13.70 -3.53
C ARG A 47 13.25 -12.95 -2.21
N GLU A 48 12.20 -12.96 -1.38
CA GLU A 48 12.21 -12.20 -0.13
C GLU A 48 11.52 -12.95 1.01
N LYS A 49 12.07 -12.82 2.22
CA LYS A 49 11.38 -13.29 3.42
C LYS A 49 10.23 -12.37 3.79
N PRO A 50 9.12 -12.88 4.33
CA PRO A 50 8.01 -12.04 4.77
C PRO A 50 8.44 -10.89 5.71
N SER A 51 9.42 -11.12 6.58
CA SER A 51 9.95 -10.09 7.49
C SER A 51 10.72 -8.96 6.77
N GLU A 52 11.36 -9.28 5.64
CA GLU A 52 12.08 -8.31 4.82
C GLU A 52 11.11 -7.51 3.95
N ILE A 53 10.07 -8.17 3.43
CA ILE A 53 8.94 -7.50 2.76
C ILE A 53 8.29 -6.51 3.73
N ALA A 54 7.99 -6.92 4.96
CA ALA A 54 7.38 -6.08 5.99
C ALA A 54 8.18 -4.79 6.22
N ARG A 55 9.51 -4.92 6.34
CA ARG A 55 10.41 -3.76 6.48
C ARG A 55 10.44 -2.88 5.25
N ALA A 56 10.48 -3.49 4.05
CA ALA A 56 10.58 -2.75 2.79
C ALA A 56 9.34 -1.91 2.51
N VAL A 57 8.15 -2.41 2.86
CA VAL A 57 6.88 -1.71 2.64
C VAL A 57 6.34 -1.01 3.89
N ASN A 58 7.07 -1.11 5.01
CA ASN A 58 6.70 -0.55 6.32
C ASN A 58 5.30 -0.96 6.80
N LEU A 59 5.01 -2.26 6.72
CA LEU A 59 3.79 -2.88 7.22
C LEU A 59 4.11 -3.88 8.33
N SER A 60 3.13 -4.20 9.19
CA SER A 60 3.29 -5.22 10.21
C SER A 60 3.49 -6.61 9.61
N GLN A 61 4.18 -7.50 10.32
CA GLN A 61 4.34 -8.89 9.87
C GLN A 61 3.01 -9.62 9.73
N GLY A 62 2.05 -9.36 10.60
CA GLY A 62 0.70 -9.93 10.52
C GLY A 62 -0.02 -9.52 9.24
N THR A 63 0.05 -8.23 8.90
CA THR A 63 -0.49 -7.69 7.65
C THR A 63 0.16 -8.33 6.43
N ILE A 64 1.51 -8.43 6.41
CA ILE A 64 2.23 -9.06 5.30
C ILE A 64 1.85 -10.54 5.15
N THR A 65 1.75 -11.28 6.25
CA THR A 65 1.33 -12.69 6.21
C THR A 65 -0.04 -12.82 5.54
N SER A 66 -1.01 -12.01 5.94
CA SER A 66 -2.35 -12.00 5.36
C SER A 66 -2.33 -11.62 3.87
N ILE A 67 -1.56 -10.60 3.48
CA ILE A 67 -1.44 -10.18 2.08
C ILE A 67 -0.79 -11.28 1.23
N VAL A 68 0.31 -11.87 1.70
CA VAL A 68 1.01 -12.96 0.99
C VAL A 68 0.11 -14.19 0.85
N ASP A 69 -0.70 -14.52 1.87
CA ASP A 69 -1.68 -15.60 1.79
C ASP A 69 -2.74 -15.35 0.70
N ARG A 70 -3.22 -14.11 0.57
CA ARG A 70 -4.18 -13.74 -0.48
C ARG A 70 -3.53 -13.79 -1.87
N LEU A 71 -2.32 -13.25 -2.02
CA LEU A 71 -1.57 -13.30 -3.28
C LEU A 71 -1.25 -14.73 -3.70
N ALA A 72 -0.86 -15.61 -2.77
CA ALA A 72 -0.61 -17.01 -3.04
C ALA A 72 -1.88 -17.76 -3.46
N ARG A 73 -3.01 -17.52 -2.78
CA ARG A 73 -4.31 -18.08 -3.19
C ARG A 73 -4.75 -17.60 -4.58
N ALA A 74 -4.37 -16.39 -4.96
CA ALA A 74 -4.61 -15.83 -6.30
C ALA A 74 -3.60 -16.33 -7.35
N GLY A 75 -2.59 -17.13 -6.97
CA GLY A 75 -1.56 -17.64 -7.87
C GLY A 75 -0.54 -16.60 -8.33
N LEU A 76 -0.44 -15.45 -7.63
CA LEU A 76 0.43 -14.35 -8.02
C LEU A 76 1.81 -14.41 -7.38
N VAL A 77 1.93 -15.13 -6.27
CA VAL A 77 3.20 -15.45 -5.61
C VAL A 77 3.21 -16.92 -5.19
N ASP A 78 4.42 -17.49 -5.09
CA ASP A 78 4.68 -18.79 -4.51
C ASP A 78 5.50 -18.66 -3.24
N ARG A 79 5.40 -19.68 -2.37
CA ARG A 79 6.22 -19.84 -1.17
C ARG A 79 7.20 -20.95 -1.40
N GLU A 80 8.46 -20.61 -1.44
CA GLU A 80 9.54 -21.56 -1.62
C GLU A 80 10.40 -21.67 -0.36
N ARG A 81 10.97 -22.83 -0.13
CA ARG A 81 11.97 -23.01 0.93
C ARG A 81 13.30 -22.51 0.42
N ASN A 82 14.01 -21.76 1.27
CA ASN A 82 15.35 -21.31 0.95
C ASN A 82 16.29 -22.52 0.71
N VAL A 83 17.14 -22.41 -0.32
CA VAL A 83 18.04 -23.51 -0.74
C VAL A 83 19.09 -23.84 0.34
N HIS A 84 19.53 -22.83 1.10
CA HIS A 84 20.58 -22.97 2.10
C HIS A 84 20.03 -23.28 3.51
N ASP A 85 18.84 -22.77 3.84
CA ASP A 85 18.15 -23.04 5.10
C ASP A 85 16.67 -23.36 4.85
N LYS A 86 16.35 -24.64 4.85
CA LYS A 86 14.98 -25.16 4.61
C LYS A 86 13.95 -24.71 5.66
N ARG A 87 14.37 -24.09 6.77
CA ARG A 87 13.48 -23.52 7.79
C ARG A 87 12.95 -22.14 7.37
N VAL A 88 13.63 -21.51 6.43
CA VAL A 88 13.27 -20.19 5.90
C VAL A 88 12.35 -20.36 4.70
N ILE A 89 11.21 -19.66 4.75
CA ILE A 89 10.27 -19.55 3.63
C ILE A 89 10.50 -18.20 2.97
N GLU A 90 10.63 -18.21 1.66
CA GLU A 90 10.76 -17.05 0.80
C GLU A 90 9.53 -16.93 -0.11
N VAL A 91 9.17 -15.72 -0.44
CA VAL A 91 8.09 -15.38 -1.37
C VAL A 91 8.70 -15.04 -2.72
N VAL A 92 8.14 -15.59 -3.79
CA VAL A 92 8.58 -15.42 -5.17
C VAL A 92 7.38 -15.03 -6.02
N VAL A 93 7.54 -14.08 -6.94
CA VAL A 93 6.47 -13.69 -7.88
C VAL A 93 6.38 -14.74 -9.00
N THR A 94 5.17 -15.20 -9.29
CA THR A 94 4.87 -16.09 -10.40
C THR A 94 4.86 -15.34 -11.74
N ASP A 95 4.77 -16.05 -12.88
CA ASP A 95 4.61 -15.42 -14.19
C ASP A 95 3.28 -14.67 -14.29
N GLU A 96 2.20 -15.21 -13.72
CA GLU A 96 0.91 -14.51 -13.62
C GLU A 96 1.04 -13.24 -12.77
N GLY A 97 1.77 -13.30 -11.65
CA GLY A 97 2.05 -12.13 -10.83
C GLY A 97 2.81 -11.04 -11.59
N ARG A 98 3.79 -11.41 -12.41
CA ARG A 98 4.53 -10.47 -13.28
C ARG A 98 3.63 -9.82 -14.33
N THR A 99 2.79 -10.62 -14.98
CA THR A 99 1.80 -10.11 -15.95
C THR A 99 0.85 -9.12 -15.28
N ARG A 100 0.32 -9.48 -14.10
CA ARG A 100 -0.59 -8.62 -13.34
C ARG A 100 0.04 -7.31 -12.91
N LEU A 101 1.35 -7.32 -12.60
CA LEU A 101 2.10 -6.09 -12.31
C LEU A 101 2.28 -5.21 -13.54
N ALA A 102 2.53 -5.81 -14.71
CA ALA A 102 2.72 -5.06 -15.95
C ALA A 102 1.42 -4.35 -16.39
N ASP A 103 0.27 -4.96 -16.13
CA ASP A 103 -1.05 -4.42 -16.45
C ASP A 103 -1.56 -3.41 -15.41
N ALA A 104 -0.89 -3.32 -14.25
CA ALA A 104 -1.33 -2.43 -13.18
C ALA A 104 -1.13 -0.95 -13.55
N PRO A 105 -2.15 -0.10 -13.33
CA PRO A 105 -2.01 1.34 -13.52
C PRO A 105 -0.91 1.88 -12.61
N ALA A 106 -0.23 2.94 -13.04
CA ALA A 106 0.78 3.59 -12.22
C ALA A 106 0.20 3.98 -10.86
N ALA A 107 0.86 3.57 -9.79
CA ALA A 107 0.36 3.84 -8.44
C ALA A 107 0.17 5.34 -8.22
N LEU A 108 -0.99 5.73 -7.68
CA LEU A 108 -1.28 7.12 -7.30
C LEU A 108 -0.14 7.69 -6.44
N GLN A 109 0.35 6.87 -5.53
CA GLN A 109 1.47 7.19 -4.67
C GLN A 109 2.77 7.45 -5.45
N GLN A 110 3.06 6.72 -6.52
CA GLN A 110 4.25 6.96 -7.34
C GLN A 110 4.19 8.32 -8.05
N HIS A 111 3.03 8.68 -8.60
CA HIS A 111 2.83 10.00 -9.19
C HIS A 111 3.02 11.11 -8.14
N PHE A 112 2.39 10.95 -6.97
CA PHE A 112 2.53 11.88 -5.85
C PHE A 112 4.00 12.01 -5.40
N LEU A 113 4.69 10.89 -5.17
CA LEU A 113 6.09 10.90 -4.73
C LEU A 113 7.03 11.56 -5.74
N LYS A 114 6.78 11.39 -7.04
CA LYS A 114 7.53 12.07 -8.09
C LYS A 114 7.35 13.59 -8.01
N GLN A 115 6.12 14.06 -7.87
CA GLN A 115 5.83 15.50 -7.74
C GLN A 115 6.39 16.07 -6.44
N PHE A 116 6.17 15.36 -5.32
CA PHE A 116 6.70 15.75 -4.01
C PHE A 116 8.24 15.79 -4.00
N GLY A 117 8.91 14.83 -4.65
CA GLY A 117 10.36 14.79 -4.77
C GLY A 117 10.96 15.99 -5.49
N ALA A 118 10.23 16.57 -6.45
CA ALA A 118 10.65 17.73 -7.24
C ALA A 118 10.53 19.08 -6.48
N LEU A 119 9.86 19.10 -5.34
CA LEU A 119 9.69 20.32 -4.52
C LEU A 119 11.00 20.70 -3.81
N ALA A 120 11.15 21.99 -3.50
CA ALA A 120 12.20 22.46 -2.63
C ALA A 120 12.00 21.97 -1.18
N ASP A 121 13.09 21.85 -0.40
CA ASP A 121 13.01 21.28 0.95
C ASP A 121 12.10 22.07 1.90
N TRP A 122 12.05 23.39 1.76
CA TRP A 122 11.13 24.22 2.55
C TRP A 122 9.66 23.97 2.20
N GLU A 123 9.34 23.71 0.92
CA GLU A 123 7.97 23.35 0.48
C GLU A 123 7.56 21.99 1.03
N LYS A 124 8.47 20.99 0.98
CA LYS A 124 8.26 19.68 1.57
C LYS A 124 7.96 19.78 3.06
N SER A 125 8.78 20.56 3.79
CA SER A 125 8.63 20.78 5.23
C SER A 125 7.30 21.47 5.55
N LEU A 126 6.91 22.46 4.75
CA LEU A 126 5.63 23.16 4.91
C LEU A 126 4.45 22.22 4.73
N LEU A 127 4.46 21.41 3.65
CA LEU A 127 3.39 20.47 3.36
C LEU A 127 3.27 19.39 4.45
N VAL A 128 4.38 18.78 4.86
CA VAL A 128 4.40 17.77 5.92
C VAL A 128 3.83 18.35 7.22
N SER A 129 4.33 19.50 7.67
CA SER A 129 3.87 20.14 8.89
C SER A 129 2.38 20.52 8.85
N SER A 130 1.91 21.00 7.69
CA SER A 130 0.51 21.37 7.49
C SER A 130 -0.42 20.15 7.58
N VAL A 131 -0.05 19.06 6.90
CA VAL A 131 -0.86 17.82 6.91
C VAL A 131 -0.85 17.18 8.29
N GLN A 132 0.29 17.13 8.98
CA GLN A 132 0.39 16.64 10.37
C GLN A 132 -0.49 17.45 11.31
N ARG A 133 -0.49 18.79 11.18
CA ARG A 133 -1.36 19.65 12.00
C ARG A 133 -2.84 19.39 11.73
N ILE A 134 -3.23 19.16 10.47
CA ILE A 134 -4.60 18.81 10.10
C ILE A 134 -4.98 17.45 10.72
N ALA A 135 -4.11 16.44 10.62
CA ALA A 135 -4.32 15.13 11.23
C ALA A 135 -4.54 15.24 12.74
N GLY A 136 -3.71 16.05 13.45
CA GLY A 136 -3.90 16.30 14.87
C GLY A 136 -5.23 16.97 15.20
N MET A 137 -5.65 17.98 14.42
CA MET A 137 -6.97 18.62 14.61
C MET A 137 -8.14 17.65 14.37
N MET A 138 -7.95 16.61 13.55
CA MET A 138 -8.94 15.57 13.29
C MET A 138 -8.83 14.37 14.26
N GLN A 139 -7.97 14.45 15.27
CA GLN A 139 -7.71 13.36 16.23
C GLN A 139 -7.23 12.06 15.57
N ALA A 140 -6.54 12.18 14.44
CA ALA A 140 -6.03 11.05 13.67
C ALA A 140 -4.63 10.60 14.10
N ASP A 141 -4.00 11.25 15.07
CA ASP A 141 -2.63 10.97 15.53
C ASP A 141 -2.47 9.55 16.12
N GLY A 142 -3.56 8.97 16.61
CA GLY A 142 -3.59 7.62 17.18
C GLY A 142 -3.91 6.51 16.17
N LEU A 143 -4.18 6.87 14.91
CA LEU A 143 -4.47 5.90 13.88
C LEU A 143 -3.15 5.28 13.36
N ASP A 144 -3.07 3.95 13.38
CA ASP A 144 -1.97 3.24 12.72
C ASP A 144 -2.14 3.36 11.20
N ALA A 145 -1.46 4.34 10.63
CA ALA A 145 -1.50 4.61 9.20
C ALA A 145 -0.30 3.95 8.52
N ALA A 146 -0.55 2.87 7.80
CA ALA A 146 0.43 2.33 6.87
C ALA A 146 0.78 3.40 5.80
N PRO A 147 2.02 3.44 5.29
CA PRO A 147 2.46 4.46 4.32
C PRO A 147 1.88 4.22 2.91
N ILE A 148 0.63 3.83 2.85
CA ILE A 148 -0.10 3.52 1.62
C ILE A 148 -1.34 4.41 1.58
N LEU A 149 -1.48 5.17 0.49
CA LEU A 149 -2.68 5.96 0.25
C LEU A 149 -3.81 5.04 -0.26
N GLU A 150 -4.61 4.54 0.65
CA GLU A 150 -5.80 3.73 0.36
C GLU A 150 -6.92 4.01 1.36
N ILE A 151 -8.16 3.98 0.86
CA ILE A 151 -9.35 3.97 1.71
C ILE A 151 -9.79 2.51 1.82
N GLY A 152 -9.64 1.91 2.99
CA GLY A 152 -10.05 0.53 3.22
C GLY A 152 -9.40 -0.08 4.45
N ASP A 153 -9.97 -1.17 4.92
CA ASP A 153 -9.48 -1.89 6.08
C ASP A 153 -8.31 -2.79 5.68
N LEU A 154 -7.15 -2.54 6.27
CA LEU A 154 -5.95 -3.40 6.14
C LEU A 154 -6.04 -4.62 7.08
N SER A 155 -7.07 -4.68 7.93
CA SER A 155 -7.28 -5.80 8.85
C SER A 155 -7.48 -7.11 8.08
N PRO A 156 -7.00 -8.24 8.58
CA PRO A 156 -7.33 -9.54 8.00
C PRO A 156 -8.84 -9.76 8.08
N ASP A 157 -9.45 -10.13 6.96
CA ASP A 157 -10.86 -10.54 6.91
C ASP A 157 -11.12 -11.59 7.99
N GLU A 158 -11.87 -11.23 9.02
CA GLU A 158 -12.51 -12.24 9.85
C GLU A 158 -13.46 -13.04 8.95
N PRO A 159 -13.35 -14.38 8.91
CA PRO A 159 -14.30 -15.18 8.16
C PRO A 159 -15.68 -14.90 8.71
N LYS A 160 -16.58 -14.36 7.87
CA LYS A 160 -18.01 -14.21 8.19
C LYS A 160 -18.49 -15.57 8.68
N ARG A 161 -18.83 -15.67 9.98
CA ARG A 161 -19.50 -16.85 10.51
C ARG A 161 -20.79 -17.04 9.71
N PRO A 162 -21.03 -18.23 9.13
CA PRO A 162 -22.32 -18.52 8.54
C PRO A 162 -23.39 -18.44 9.60
N ALA A 163 -24.52 -17.81 9.24
CA ALA A 163 -25.71 -17.68 10.08
C ALA A 163 -26.37 -19.06 10.30
#